data_8c00d73a4fcbdb884d4aaa35470ef102
#
_entry.id   8c00d73a4fcbdb884d4aaa35470ef102
#
_cell.length_a   1.000
_cell.length_b   1.000
_cell.length_c   1.000
_cell.angle_alpha   90.00
_cell.angle_beta   90.00
_cell.angle_gamma   90.00
#
_symmetry.space_group_name_H-M   'P 1'
#
loop_
_entity.id
_entity.type
_entity.pdbx_description
1 polymer ?
#
loop_
_entity_poly.entity_id
_entity_poly.type
_entity_poly.pdbx_seq_one_letter_code
_entity_poly.pdbx_strand_id
1 'polypeptide(L)'
;MKSFSSGSLQTDPSNRKLCSCSIFHAAAFLCMVFVVGTSFVAFDYKEKMSAEIPTDAVEITRGNLQTDLSKLQTPRANSWSHESTQSKSCESPCISSGSEPLPKGIVMRKSDLEMVPLWGPPKAKESVSSQKSLLAIPVGIKQKEIVNKIVTKFASHDFTVMLFHYDGVVDEWKDLQWSEGALHISAINQTKWWFAKRFLHPDIVAPYRYIFLWDEDLEVQNFHPERYLSIVEREGLEISQPALDPAKSQIHHQITARLRKGHVHRRMYKFNGGGKCSKKSSSPPCTGWVEMMAPVFSRAAWRCAWHMIQNDLIYAWGLDMNLGYCAQGDRTKKVGVVDSEYIVHTGLPTLGGSDEKMGSSDLHAANHRFAVRRRSYVELEIFRNRWQKAMAEDKCWTNSYPEH
;
A
#
# COMPACT_ATOMS: atom_id res chain seq x y z
N MET A 1 80.04 -12.24 -8.59
CA MET A 1 80.78 -13.53 -8.58
C MET A 1 79.83 -14.63 -8.18
N LYS A 2 79.81 -15.64 -9.05
CA LYS A 2 79.17 -16.99 -8.92
C LYS A 2 77.68 -17.11 -9.18
N SER A 3 77.43 -17.47 -10.42
CA SER A 3 76.46 -18.26 -11.07
C SER A 3 76.33 -19.70 -10.50
N PHE A 4 75.10 -20.25 -10.54
CA PHE A 4 74.79 -21.68 -10.77
C PHE A 4 73.35 -21.74 -11.24
N SER A 5 73.10 -21.99 -12.45
CA SER A 5 72.95 -23.16 -13.32
C SER A 5 71.74 -24.02 -13.05
N SER A 6 70.92 -23.97 -14.07
CA SER A 6 69.75 -24.73 -14.48
C SER A 6 69.82 -26.22 -14.18
N GLY A 7 68.59 -26.76 -13.93
CA GLY A 7 68.28 -28.16 -14.02
C GLY A 7 66.84 -28.33 -14.50
N SER A 8 66.65 -28.55 -15.78
CA SER A 8 65.41 -28.95 -16.43
C SER A 8 65.13 -30.43 -16.15
N LEU A 9 63.96 -30.70 -15.64
CA LEU A 9 63.39 -32.04 -15.66
C LEU A 9 62.13 -32.02 -16.56
N GLN A 10 62.30 -32.61 -17.74
CA GLN A 10 61.22 -33.05 -18.60
C GLN A 10 60.42 -34.14 -17.89
N THR A 11 59.13 -33.99 -17.76
CA THR A 11 58.22 -35.08 -17.47
C THR A 11 57.18 -35.19 -18.57
N ASP A 12 57.10 -36.34 -19.10
CA ASP A 12 56.30 -36.91 -20.17
C ASP A 12 54.76 -36.65 -20.03
N PRO A 13 54.02 -36.29 -21.07
CA PRO A 13 52.57 -36.13 -21.04
C PRO A 13 51.84 -37.34 -21.58
N SER A 14 51.76 -38.41 -20.82
CA SER A 14 50.87 -39.52 -21.18
C SER A 14 50.37 -40.27 -19.94
N ASN A 15 49.32 -39.78 -19.27
CA ASN A 15 48.39 -40.57 -18.46
C ASN A 15 47.43 -39.70 -17.59
N ARG A 16 46.64 -38.83 -18.22
CA ARG A 16 45.52 -38.15 -17.51
C ARG A 16 44.25 -38.01 -18.36
N LYS A 17 43.82 -39.09 -19.03
CA LYS A 17 42.53 -39.01 -19.78
C LYS A 17 41.52 -40.08 -19.42
N LEU A 18 41.62 -40.78 -18.30
CA LEU A 18 40.69 -41.88 -17.96
C LEU A 18 39.92 -41.69 -16.66
N CYS A 19 39.94 -40.54 -16.01
CA CYS A 19 39.19 -40.38 -14.74
C CYS A 19 38.05 -39.32 -14.78
N SER A 20 37.92 -38.56 -15.86
CA SER A 20 36.90 -37.47 -15.94
C SER A 20 35.48 -37.96 -16.28
N CYS A 21 35.33 -39.02 -17.08
CA CYS A 21 34.03 -39.53 -17.46
C CYS A 21 33.24 -40.18 -16.32
N SER A 22 33.91 -40.81 -15.36
CA SER A 22 33.27 -41.54 -14.26
C SER A 22 32.63 -40.57 -13.23
N ILE A 23 33.23 -39.41 -13.01
CA ILE A 23 32.72 -38.42 -12.06
C ILE A 23 31.47 -37.71 -12.62
N PHE A 24 31.42 -37.44 -13.93
CA PHE A 24 30.24 -36.84 -14.55
C PHE A 24 29.04 -37.79 -14.56
N HIS A 25 29.25 -39.08 -14.75
CA HIS A 25 28.15 -40.09 -14.69
C HIS A 25 27.64 -40.28 -13.26
N ALA A 26 28.51 -40.24 -12.25
CA ALA A 26 28.12 -40.33 -10.85
C ALA A 26 27.35 -39.07 -10.38
N ALA A 27 27.78 -37.88 -10.80
CA ALA A 27 27.07 -36.62 -10.50
C ALA A 27 25.69 -36.56 -11.19
N ALA A 28 25.60 -36.98 -12.47
CA ALA A 28 24.34 -37.04 -13.19
C ALA A 28 23.35 -38.04 -12.56
N PHE A 29 23.85 -39.21 -12.10
CA PHE A 29 23.04 -40.19 -11.41
C PHE A 29 22.53 -39.69 -10.05
N LEU A 30 23.35 -39.00 -9.26
CA LEU A 30 22.96 -38.36 -8.01
C LEU A 30 21.91 -37.25 -8.23
N CYS A 31 22.04 -36.43 -9.26
CA CYS A 31 21.03 -35.44 -9.61
C CYS A 31 19.69 -36.07 -10.01
N MET A 32 19.73 -37.20 -10.79
CA MET A 32 18.49 -37.89 -11.15
C MET A 32 17.81 -38.53 -9.93
N VAL A 33 18.56 -39.11 -9.02
CA VAL A 33 18.01 -39.68 -7.77
C VAL A 33 17.39 -38.58 -6.90
N PHE A 34 18.02 -37.40 -6.86
CA PHE A 34 17.47 -36.26 -6.10
C PHE A 34 16.19 -35.73 -6.72
N VAL A 35 16.11 -35.56 -8.03
CA VAL A 35 14.89 -35.11 -8.73
C VAL A 35 13.75 -36.11 -8.61
N VAL A 36 14.03 -37.40 -8.74
CA VAL A 36 13.03 -38.48 -8.58
C VAL A 36 12.58 -38.55 -7.11
N GLY A 37 13.50 -38.47 -6.15
CA GLY A 37 13.18 -38.50 -4.73
C GLY A 37 12.31 -37.31 -4.29
N THR A 38 12.61 -36.09 -4.75
CA THR A 38 11.80 -34.91 -4.44
C THR A 38 10.42 -34.96 -5.10
N SER A 39 10.32 -35.56 -6.29
CA SER A 39 9.02 -35.76 -6.96
C SER A 39 8.14 -36.74 -6.19
N PHE A 40 8.71 -37.85 -5.66
CA PHE A 40 7.95 -38.80 -4.84
C PHE A 40 7.47 -38.19 -3.52
N VAL A 41 8.30 -37.43 -2.83
CA VAL A 41 7.92 -36.74 -1.58
C VAL A 41 6.83 -35.68 -1.84
N ALA A 42 6.88 -34.97 -2.95
CA ALA A 42 5.84 -34.02 -3.32
C ALA A 42 4.51 -34.68 -3.70
N PHE A 43 4.55 -35.88 -4.31
CA PHE A 43 3.35 -36.65 -4.63
C PHE A 43 2.70 -37.23 -3.36
N ASP A 44 3.48 -37.82 -2.45
CA ASP A 44 2.99 -38.36 -1.16
C ASP A 44 2.40 -37.29 -0.27
N TYR A 45 3.00 -36.08 -0.25
CA TYR A 45 2.46 -34.93 0.47
C TYR A 45 1.12 -34.45 -0.12
N LYS A 46 0.99 -34.46 -1.45
CA LYS A 46 -0.25 -34.05 -2.12
C LYS A 46 -1.38 -35.05 -1.90
N GLU A 47 -1.05 -36.35 -1.84
CA GLU A 47 -2.03 -37.42 -1.60
C GLU A 47 -2.53 -37.42 -0.15
N LYS A 48 -1.63 -37.19 0.84
CA LYS A 48 -1.99 -37.02 2.25
C LYS A 48 -2.86 -35.80 2.50
N MET A 49 -2.60 -34.68 1.84
CA MET A 49 -3.43 -33.45 1.95
C MET A 49 -4.83 -33.63 1.32
N SER A 50 -4.99 -34.55 0.38
CA SER A 50 -6.31 -34.87 -0.23
C SER A 50 -7.13 -35.89 0.58
N ALA A 51 -6.51 -36.61 1.49
CA ALA A 51 -7.16 -37.67 2.26
C ALA A 51 -7.73 -37.21 3.63
N GLU A 52 -7.43 -35.99 4.07
CA GLU A 52 -7.86 -35.48 5.39
C GLU A 52 -9.08 -34.52 5.37
N ILE A 53 -9.82 -34.42 4.27
CA ILE A 53 -11.11 -33.73 4.27
C ILE A 53 -12.22 -34.78 4.39
N PRO A 54 -12.89 -34.91 5.53
CA PRO A 54 -14.05 -35.79 5.64
C PRO A 54 -15.18 -35.22 4.77
N THR A 55 -15.60 -35.99 3.80
CA THR A 55 -16.71 -35.66 2.87
C THR A 55 -18.09 -35.64 3.54
N ASP A 56 -18.17 -36.00 4.81
CA ASP A 56 -19.45 -36.13 5.52
C ASP A 56 -19.99 -34.86 6.11
N ALA A 57 -19.20 -33.76 6.12
CA ALA A 57 -19.66 -32.47 6.67
C ALA A 57 -20.44 -31.58 5.67
N VAL A 58 -20.46 -31.92 4.39
CA VAL A 58 -21.07 -31.08 3.33
C VAL A 58 -22.53 -31.53 3.02
N GLU A 59 -22.91 -32.75 3.38
CA GLU A 59 -24.25 -33.27 3.05
C GLU A 59 -25.32 -32.93 4.10
N ILE A 60 -24.95 -32.62 5.35
CA ILE A 60 -25.91 -32.31 6.42
C ILE A 60 -26.49 -30.89 6.31
N THR A 61 -25.79 -29.97 5.62
CA THR A 61 -26.26 -28.57 5.46
C THR A 61 -27.20 -28.36 4.27
N ARG A 62 -27.36 -29.34 3.38
CA ARG A 62 -28.20 -29.21 2.18
C ARG A 62 -29.63 -29.72 2.37
N GLY A 63 -29.88 -30.49 3.43
CA GLY A 63 -31.21 -31.12 3.68
C GLY A 63 -32.24 -30.26 4.40
N ASN A 64 -31.83 -29.22 5.13
CA ASN A 64 -32.74 -28.48 6.02
C ASN A 64 -33.08 -27.04 5.57
N LEU A 65 -32.73 -26.64 4.36
CA LEU A 65 -33.01 -25.27 3.89
C LEU A 65 -34.15 -25.17 2.86
N GLN A 66 -34.86 -26.25 2.57
CA GLN A 66 -35.84 -26.24 1.48
C GLN A 66 -37.30 -26.26 1.92
N THR A 67 -37.61 -26.21 3.21
CA THR A 67 -38.97 -26.38 3.70
C THR A 67 -39.65 -25.14 4.32
N ASP A 68 -38.97 -23.99 4.46
CA ASP A 68 -39.58 -22.84 5.16
C ASP A 68 -39.73 -21.53 4.35
N LEU A 69 -39.56 -21.56 3.03
CA LEU A 69 -39.64 -20.36 2.18
C LEU A 69 -41.03 -20.12 1.57
N SER A 70 -42.07 -20.91 1.92
CA SER A 70 -43.39 -20.78 1.31
C SER A 70 -44.44 -19.99 2.11
N LYS A 71 -44.05 -19.34 3.21
CA LYS A 71 -45.02 -18.60 4.08
C LYS A 71 -44.63 -17.16 4.41
N LEU A 72 -44.17 -16.39 3.45
CA LEU A 72 -44.11 -14.93 3.61
C LEU A 72 -44.87 -14.26 2.47
N GLN A 73 -46.16 -14.00 2.75
CA GLN A 73 -47.01 -13.17 1.91
C GLN A 73 -46.63 -11.70 2.09
N THR A 74 -46.23 -11.06 0.99
CA THR A 74 -46.01 -9.60 0.91
C THR A 74 -47.32 -8.87 0.66
N PRO A 75 -47.53 -7.67 1.25
CA PRO A 75 -48.67 -6.81 0.89
C PRO A 75 -48.49 -6.18 -0.49
N ARG A 76 -49.52 -6.21 -1.28
CA ARG A 76 -49.65 -5.51 -2.58
C ARG A 76 -49.52 -4.00 -2.39
N ALA A 77 -48.65 -3.36 -3.09
CA ALA A 77 -48.65 -1.93 -3.35
C ALA A 77 -48.89 -1.67 -4.84
N ASN A 78 -49.78 -0.70 -5.09
CA ASN A 78 -50.40 -0.38 -6.36
C ASN A 78 -49.43 0.13 -7.42
N SER A 79 -49.73 -0.25 -8.65
CA SER A 79 -49.14 0.18 -9.91
C SER A 79 -49.17 1.69 -10.11
N TRP A 80 -48.01 2.26 -10.44
CA TRP A 80 -47.90 3.40 -11.35
C TRP A 80 -46.84 3.07 -12.40
N SER A 81 -47.31 2.92 -13.61
CA SER A 81 -46.53 2.71 -14.81
C SER A 81 -45.81 3.99 -15.22
N HIS A 82 -44.45 3.95 -15.23
CA HIS A 82 -43.68 4.76 -16.14
C HIS A 82 -42.62 3.84 -16.76
N GLU A 83 -42.83 3.49 -18.00
CA GLU A 83 -41.84 2.86 -18.86
C GLU A 83 -40.63 3.78 -19.00
N SER A 84 -39.52 3.38 -18.43
CA SER A 84 -38.19 3.76 -18.93
C SER A 84 -37.39 2.47 -19.10
N THR A 85 -37.29 2.05 -20.33
CA THR A 85 -36.37 1.00 -20.79
C THR A 85 -34.91 1.43 -20.52
N GLN A 86 -34.43 1.10 -19.32
CA GLN A 86 -32.98 1.11 -19.04
C GLN A 86 -32.58 -0.21 -18.40
N SER A 87 -31.65 -0.85 -19.04
CA SER A 87 -31.12 -2.19 -18.82
C SER A 87 -30.91 -2.57 -17.34
N LYS A 88 -31.66 -3.58 -16.88
CA LYS A 88 -31.48 -4.28 -15.58
C LYS A 88 -30.17 -5.03 -15.42
N SER A 89 -29.11 -4.73 -16.22
CA SER A 89 -27.87 -5.53 -16.24
C SER A 89 -26.80 -5.08 -15.24
N CYS A 90 -26.98 -3.96 -14.53
CA CYS A 90 -25.97 -3.38 -13.66
C CYS A 90 -26.23 -3.54 -12.14
N GLU A 91 -27.34 -4.16 -11.75
CA GLU A 91 -27.53 -4.56 -10.36
C GLU A 91 -26.56 -5.69 -10.01
N SER A 92 -25.43 -5.34 -9.46
CA SER A 92 -24.43 -6.31 -9.02
C SER A 92 -24.51 -6.48 -7.51
N PRO A 93 -24.81 -7.69 -7.01
CA PRO A 93 -25.11 -7.91 -5.59
C PRO A 93 -23.88 -8.01 -4.75
N CYS A 94 -22.76 -7.51 -4.88
CA CYS A 94 -21.63 -7.60 -3.94
C CYS A 94 -20.47 -6.67 -4.32
N ILE A 95 -20.64 -5.37 -4.10
CA ILE A 95 -19.54 -4.43 -4.05
C ILE A 95 -19.17 -4.24 -2.58
N SER A 96 -17.89 -4.36 -2.24
CA SER A 96 -17.41 -4.08 -0.88
C SER A 96 -17.72 -2.63 -0.50
N SER A 97 -18.25 -2.43 0.70
CA SER A 97 -18.66 -1.10 1.17
C SER A 97 -17.48 -0.12 1.13
N GLY A 98 -17.67 1.00 0.42
CA GLY A 98 -16.66 2.03 0.22
C GLY A 98 -15.88 1.88 -1.09
N SER A 99 -16.00 0.76 -1.81
CA SER A 99 -15.33 0.57 -3.10
C SER A 99 -16.16 0.99 -4.30
N GLU A 100 -17.32 1.58 -4.08
CA GLU A 100 -18.29 1.98 -5.12
C GLU A 100 -17.67 2.89 -6.21
N PRO A 101 -16.76 3.82 -5.88
CA PRO A 101 -16.13 4.68 -6.89
C PRO A 101 -15.11 3.96 -7.77
N LEU A 102 -14.70 2.73 -7.44
CA LEU A 102 -13.64 1.99 -8.09
C LEU A 102 -14.17 1.01 -9.11
N PRO A 103 -13.46 0.78 -10.24
CA PRO A 103 -13.78 -0.32 -11.15
C PRO A 103 -13.63 -1.67 -10.43
N LYS A 104 -14.58 -2.59 -10.62
CA LYS A 104 -14.61 -3.90 -9.95
C LYS A 104 -13.31 -4.70 -10.07
N GLY A 105 -12.64 -4.61 -11.21
CA GLY A 105 -11.40 -5.34 -11.46
C GLY A 105 -10.20 -4.84 -10.64
N ILE A 106 -10.30 -3.66 -10.02
CA ILE A 106 -9.29 -3.12 -9.10
C ILE A 106 -9.47 -3.67 -7.69
N VAL A 107 -10.71 -3.90 -7.27
CA VAL A 107 -11.04 -4.39 -5.94
C VAL A 107 -10.71 -5.88 -5.82
N MET A 108 -9.78 -6.23 -4.93
CA MET A 108 -9.28 -7.61 -4.76
C MET A 108 -10.17 -8.41 -3.80
N ARG A 109 -11.27 -8.97 -4.29
CA ARG A 109 -12.27 -9.68 -3.47
C ARG A 109 -11.72 -10.80 -2.58
N LYS A 110 -10.77 -11.60 -3.08
CA LYS A 110 -10.23 -12.77 -2.34
C LYS A 110 -9.27 -12.39 -1.22
N SER A 111 -8.82 -11.15 -1.16
CA SER A 111 -7.78 -10.68 -0.24
C SER A 111 -8.17 -9.44 0.54
N ASP A 112 -9.42 -9.01 0.45
CA ASP A 112 -9.93 -7.84 1.17
C ASP A 112 -10.11 -8.10 2.66
N LEU A 113 -9.97 -9.33 3.13
CA LEU A 113 -10.07 -9.72 4.53
C LEU A 113 -11.28 -9.09 5.23
N GLU A 114 -12.44 -9.10 4.57
CA GLU A 114 -13.67 -8.55 5.14
C GLU A 114 -13.99 -9.22 6.48
N MET A 115 -14.36 -8.41 7.47
CA MET A 115 -14.74 -8.92 8.77
C MET A 115 -16.10 -9.59 8.67
N VAL A 116 -16.11 -10.88 8.97
CA VAL A 116 -17.33 -11.69 9.05
C VAL A 116 -17.67 -11.93 10.51
N PRO A 117 -18.92 -11.66 10.96
CA PRO A 117 -19.30 -11.93 12.35
C PRO A 117 -19.23 -13.44 12.64
N LEU A 118 -18.82 -13.79 13.86
CA LEU A 118 -18.75 -15.19 14.31
C LEU A 118 -20.14 -15.85 14.31
N TRP A 119 -21.20 -15.06 14.56
CA TRP A 119 -22.59 -15.51 14.55
C TRP A 119 -23.53 -14.33 14.28
N GLY A 120 -24.72 -14.64 13.78
CA GLY A 120 -25.77 -13.68 13.48
C GLY A 120 -25.51 -12.81 12.25
N PRO A 121 -26.46 -11.97 11.87
CA PRO A 121 -26.31 -11.04 10.77
C PRO A 121 -25.28 -9.95 11.12
N PRO A 122 -24.60 -9.38 10.13
CA PRO A 122 -23.74 -8.21 10.34
C PRO A 122 -24.56 -7.10 10.99
N LYS A 123 -24.13 -6.63 12.17
CA LYS A 123 -24.78 -5.48 12.79
C LYS A 123 -24.51 -4.25 11.92
N ALA A 124 -25.57 -3.46 11.67
CA ALA A 124 -25.41 -2.15 11.08
C ALA A 124 -24.38 -1.38 11.90
N LYS A 125 -23.32 -0.91 11.25
CA LYS A 125 -22.25 -0.17 11.95
C LYS A 125 -22.84 1.14 12.45
N GLU A 126 -23.12 1.20 13.75
CA GLU A 126 -23.35 2.49 14.40
C GLU A 126 -22.13 3.35 14.14
N SER A 127 -22.34 4.59 13.71
CA SER A 127 -21.26 5.53 13.51
C SER A 127 -20.65 5.84 14.88
N VAL A 128 -19.58 5.14 15.22
CA VAL A 128 -18.82 5.45 16.43
C VAL A 128 -18.27 6.87 16.23
N SER A 129 -18.85 7.81 16.96
CA SER A 129 -18.39 9.21 17.00
C SER A 129 -17.10 9.30 17.79
N SER A 130 -16.04 8.62 17.33
CA SER A 130 -14.72 8.82 17.91
C SER A 130 -14.13 10.12 17.38
N GLN A 131 -13.64 10.96 18.27
CA GLN A 131 -12.90 12.19 17.93
C GLN A 131 -11.44 11.89 17.56
N LYS A 132 -10.94 10.69 17.84
CA LYS A 132 -9.53 10.33 17.65
C LYS A 132 -9.14 10.19 16.18
N SER A 133 -7.89 10.50 15.89
CA SER A 133 -7.22 10.25 14.62
C SER A 133 -6.08 9.23 14.79
N LEU A 134 -5.65 8.61 13.72
CA LEU A 134 -4.56 7.65 13.70
C LEU A 134 -3.35 8.24 12.99
N LEU A 135 -2.19 8.13 13.62
CA LEU A 135 -0.88 8.35 12.99
C LEU A 135 -0.21 6.99 12.79
N ALA A 136 0.00 6.60 11.54
CA ALA A 136 0.65 5.35 11.16
C ALA A 136 1.94 5.65 10.41
N ILE A 137 3.09 5.17 10.91
CA ILE A 137 4.42 5.46 10.37
C ILE A 137 5.24 4.17 10.28
N PRO A 138 5.84 3.82 9.12
CA PRO A 138 6.92 2.85 9.06
C PRO A 138 8.18 3.45 9.72
N VAL A 139 8.85 2.71 10.56
CA VAL A 139 9.99 3.22 11.33
C VAL A 139 11.15 2.23 11.36
N GLY A 140 12.37 2.79 11.39
CA GLY A 140 13.58 2.07 11.71
C GLY A 140 14.36 2.78 12.80
N ILE A 141 15.16 2.05 13.55
CA ILE A 141 15.88 2.59 14.72
C ILE A 141 16.83 3.74 14.36
N LYS A 142 17.34 3.76 13.13
CA LYS A 142 18.21 4.84 12.64
C LYS A 142 17.51 6.20 12.58
N GLN A 143 16.20 6.23 12.39
CA GLN A 143 15.38 7.43 12.32
C GLN A 143 14.67 7.78 13.64
N LYS A 144 15.03 7.09 14.73
CA LYS A 144 14.37 7.24 16.04
C LYS A 144 14.21 8.69 16.49
N GLU A 145 15.25 9.51 16.34
CA GLU A 145 15.22 10.93 16.75
C GLU A 145 14.22 11.77 15.92
N ILE A 146 14.12 11.51 14.64
CA ILE A 146 13.16 12.21 13.76
C ILE A 146 11.74 11.77 14.10
N VAL A 147 11.53 10.45 14.21
CA VAL A 147 10.23 9.88 14.59
C VAL A 147 9.80 10.36 15.97
N ASN A 148 10.72 10.46 16.93
CA ASN A 148 10.43 11.03 18.26
C ASN A 148 9.88 12.46 18.14
N LYS A 149 10.47 13.30 17.30
CA LYS A 149 9.97 14.66 17.04
C LYS A 149 8.58 14.65 16.39
N ILE A 150 8.34 13.73 15.45
CA ILE A 150 7.02 13.57 14.83
C ILE A 150 6.00 13.18 15.90
N VAL A 151 6.22 12.06 16.59
CA VAL A 151 5.25 11.51 17.55
C VAL A 151 4.97 12.50 18.68
N THR A 152 5.98 13.22 19.17
CA THR A 152 5.81 14.24 20.19
C THR A 152 4.84 15.35 19.75
N LYS A 153 4.78 15.68 18.45
CA LYS A 153 3.80 16.66 17.93
C LYS A 153 2.36 16.13 17.96
N PHE A 154 2.19 14.79 17.91
CA PHE A 154 0.91 14.10 17.93
C PHE A 154 0.53 13.53 19.31
N ALA A 155 1.33 13.79 20.35
CA ALA A 155 1.16 13.23 21.68
C ALA A 155 -0.03 13.85 22.46
N SER A 156 -1.10 14.26 21.78
CA SER A 156 -2.37 14.63 22.40
C SER A 156 -3.27 13.41 22.55
N HIS A 157 -4.24 13.48 23.46
CA HIS A 157 -5.22 12.41 23.69
C HIS A 157 -6.08 12.06 22.47
N ASP A 158 -6.07 12.92 21.45
CA ASP A 158 -6.87 12.77 20.23
C ASP A 158 -6.18 11.95 19.14
N PHE A 159 -4.95 11.48 19.38
CA PHE A 159 -4.22 10.65 18.45
C PHE A 159 -3.85 9.29 19.04
N THR A 160 -4.03 8.26 18.23
CA THR A 160 -3.39 6.95 18.43
C THR A 160 -2.19 6.87 17.51
N VAL A 161 -1.06 6.41 18.02
CA VAL A 161 0.16 6.21 17.24
C VAL A 161 0.36 4.73 16.97
N MET A 162 0.65 4.37 15.71
CA MET A 162 0.95 3.02 15.28
C MET A 162 2.27 3.04 14.49
N LEU A 163 3.24 2.30 14.99
CA LEU A 163 4.58 2.22 14.41
C LEU A 163 4.82 0.84 13.81
N PHE A 164 5.29 0.82 12.56
CA PHE A 164 5.63 -0.38 11.83
C PHE A 164 7.16 -0.49 11.73
N HIS A 165 7.74 -1.37 12.54
CA HIS A 165 9.19 -1.56 12.61
C HIS A 165 9.67 -2.46 11.48
N TYR A 166 10.12 -1.86 10.37
CA TYR A 166 10.61 -2.61 9.21
C TYR A 166 11.99 -3.25 9.43
N ASP A 167 12.73 -2.80 10.44
CA ASP A 167 13.99 -3.39 10.89
C ASP A 167 13.81 -4.46 11.99
N GLY A 168 12.61 -4.58 12.56
CA GLY A 168 12.27 -5.49 13.64
C GLY A 168 12.76 -5.04 15.02
N VAL A 169 13.39 -3.87 15.12
CA VAL A 169 13.91 -3.35 16.39
C VAL A 169 12.80 -2.60 17.12
N VAL A 170 12.19 -3.24 18.11
CA VAL A 170 11.06 -2.68 18.88
C VAL A 170 11.49 -2.23 20.27
N ASP A 171 12.28 -3.04 20.96
CA ASP A 171 12.58 -2.80 22.38
C ASP A 171 13.40 -1.54 22.65
N GLU A 172 14.22 -1.12 21.69
CA GLU A 172 15.03 0.09 21.79
C GLU A 172 14.21 1.40 21.73
N TRP A 173 12.90 1.33 21.54
CA TRP A 173 12.01 2.49 21.56
C TRP A 173 11.37 2.73 22.93
N LYS A 174 11.51 1.79 23.88
CA LYS A 174 10.88 1.83 25.20
C LYS A 174 11.37 2.94 26.13
N ASP A 175 12.52 3.55 25.82
CA ASP A 175 13.07 4.71 26.55
C ASP A 175 12.32 6.02 26.25
N LEU A 176 11.47 6.03 25.23
CA LEU A 176 10.66 7.20 24.87
C LEU A 176 9.35 7.21 25.64
N GLN A 177 9.03 8.34 26.30
CA GLN A 177 7.86 8.47 27.19
C GLN A 177 6.52 8.10 26.55
N TRP A 178 6.35 8.33 25.26
CA TRP A 178 5.11 8.03 24.55
C TRP A 178 5.03 6.57 24.08
N SER A 179 6.12 5.83 24.14
CA SER A 179 6.25 4.49 23.53
C SER A 179 5.25 3.49 24.07
N GLU A 180 5.01 3.47 25.38
CA GLU A 180 4.03 2.57 26.01
C GLU A 180 2.58 2.82 25.53
N GLY A 181 2.27 4.05 25.13
CA GLY A 181 0.96 4.42 24.59
C GLY A 181 0.80 4.17 23.09
N ALA A 182 1.85 3.77 22.40
CA ALA A 182 1.85 3.51 20.96
C ALA A 182 1.65 2.01 20.66
N LEU A 183 1.09 1.73 19.47
CA LEU A 183 1.02 0.37 18.95
C LEU A 183 2.30 0.07 18.17
N HIS A 184 3.05 -0.93 18.58
CA HIS A 184 4.28 -1.37 17.93
C HIS A 184 4.06 -2.67 17.18
N ILE A 185 4.35 -2.67 15.88
CA ILE A 185 4.19 -3.84 15.00
C ILE A 185 5.54 -4.12 14.34
N SER A 186 6.13 -5.27 14.64
CA SER A 186 7.32 -5.75 13.95
C SER A 186 6.91 -6.35 12.61
N ALA A 187 7.37 -5.77 11.51
CA ALA A 187 7.08 -6.24 10.15
C ALA A 187 8.34 -6.12 9.27
N ILE A 188 9.29 -6.98 9.54
CA ILE A 188 10.66 -6.96 9.00
C ILE A 188 10.65 -6.94 7.48
N ASN A 189 11.42 -6.01 6.91
CA ASN A 189 11.61 -5.83 5.46
C ASN A 189 10.32 -5.56 4.66
N GLN A 190 9.29 -5.02 5.29
CA GLN A 190 8.05 -4.67 4.59
C GLN A 190 7.98 -3.18 4.27
N THR A 191 7.17 -2.82 3.27
CA THR A 191 6.94 -1.45 2.84
C THR A 191 5.74 -0.82 3.55
N LYS A 192 5.66 0.52 3.56
CA LYS A 192 4.53 1.27 4.11
C LYS A 192 3.17 0.79 3.60
N TRP A 193 3.04 0.56 2.30
CA TRP A 193 1.76 0.18 1.69
C TRP A 193 1.39 -1.27 1.94
N TRP A 194 2.39 -2.15 2.12
CA TRP A 194 2.16 -3.49 2.62
C TRP A 194 1.59 -3.47 4.06
N PHE A 195 2.15 -2.62 4.94
CA PHE A 195 1.61 -2.42 6.28
C PHE A 195 0.17 -1.89 6.23
N ALA A 196 -0.05 -0.84 5.42
CA ALA A 196 -1.35 -0.21 5.29
C ALA A 196 -2.43 -1.21 4.88
N LYS A 197 -2.15 -2.07 3.90
CA LYS A 197 -3.10 -3.10 3.45
C LYS A 197 -3.42 -4.11 4.53
N ARG A 198 -2.47 -4.50 5.38
CA ARG A 198 -2.64 -5.58 6.36
C ARG A 198 -3.13 -5.10 7.73
N PHE A 199 -2.68 -3.95 8.18
CA PHE A 199 -2.95 -3.49 9.55
C PHE A 199 -3.94 -2.34 9.63
N LEU A 200 -4.19 -1.64 8.52
CA LEU A 200 -5.14 -0.53 8.48
C LEU A 200 -6.44 -0.90 7.75
N HIS A 201 -6.92 -2.13 7.96
CA HIS A 201 -8.22 -2.55 7.42
C HIS A 201 -9.32 -1.55 7.82
N PRO A 202 -10.20 -1.12 6.91
CA PRO A 202 -11.19 -0.08 7.18
C PRO A 202 -12.07 -0.33 8.40
N ASP A 203 -12.35 -1.59 8.74
CA ASP A 203 -13.15 -1.93 9.90
C ASP A 203 -12.35 -1.90 11.21
N ILE A 204 -11.03 -2.14 11.15
CA ILE A 204 -10.12 -2.01 12.29
C ILE A 204 -9.89 -0.53 12.62
N VAL A 205 -9.69 0.31 11.59
CA VAL A 205 -9.46 1.75 11.77
C VAL A 205 -10.75 2.58 11.77
N ALA A 206 -11.91 1.95 11.71
CA ALA A 206 -13.22 2.60 11.77
C ALA A 206 -13.41 3.58 12.95
N PRO A 207 -12.80 3.38 14.14
CA PRO A 207 -12.90 4.35 15.22
C PRO A 207 -12.22 5.70 14.92
N TYR A 208 -11.28 5.77 13.98
CA TYR A 208 -10.53 7.00 13.72
C TYR A 208 -11.22 7.88 12.67
N ARG A 209 -11.24 9.20 12.91
CA ARG A 209 -11.80 10.19 11.98
C ARG A 209 -10.90 10.43 10.78
N TYR A 210 -9.59 10.53 11.04
CA TYR A 210 -8.55 10.74 10.05
C TYR A 210 -7.42 9.75 10.23
N ILE A 211 -6.84 9.33 9.12
CA ILE A 211 -5.71 8.41 9.05
C ILE A 211 -4.53 9.15 8.39
N PHE A 212 -3.49 9.39 9.17
CA PHE A 212 -2.20 9.91 8.72
C PHE A 212 -1.30 8.71 8.39
N LEU A 213 -0.96 8.52 7.14
CA LEU A 213 -0.06 7.45 6.70
C LEU A 213 1.23 8.08 6.18
N TRP A 214 2.12 8.39 7.09
CA TRP A 214 3.30 9.22 6.86
C TRP A 214 4.58 8.42 6.73
N ASP A 215 5.59 8.99 6.05
CA ASP A 215 6.97 8.51 6.10
C ASP A 215 7.67 9.02 7.36
N GLU A 216 8.80 8.43 7.71
CA GLU A 216 9.53 8.70 8.94
C GLU A 216 10.51 9.87 8.85
N ASP A 217 10.88 10.29 7.64
CA ASP A 217 11.92 11.26 7.38
C ASP A 217 11.38 12.69 7.16
N LEU A 218 10.34 13.04 7.93
CA LEU A 218 9.65 14.31 7.86
C LEU A 218 10.01 15.21 9.04
N GLU A 219 10.49 16.44 8.78
CA GLU A 219 10.63 17.47 9.82
C GLU A 219 9.33 18.23 10.01
N VAL A 220 8.85 18.27 11.24
CA VAL A 220 7.51 18.78 11.63
C VAL A 220 7.54 20.06 12.45
N GLN A 221 8.61 20.87 12.36
CA GLN A 221 8.77 22.08 13.16
C GLN A 221 7.58 23.05 12.98
N ASN A 222 7.12 23.19 11.72
CA ASN A 222 6.04 24.12 11.34
C ASN A 222 4.70 23.41 11.13
N PHE A 223 4.50 22.28 11.80
CA PHE A 223 3.31 21.49 11.70
C PHE A 223 2.65 21.31 13.08
N HIS A 224 1.32 21.50 13.14
CA HIS A 224 0.50 21.33 14.33
C HIS A 224 -0.73 20.49 13.94
N PRO A 225 -0.84 19.25 14.40
CA PRO A 225 -1.88 18.31 13.98
C PRO A 225 -3.31 18.83 14.16
N GLU A 226 -3.61 19.46 15.29
CA GLU A 226 -4.94 19.99 15.58
C GLU A 226 -5.31 21.16 14.66
N ARG A 227 -4.39 22.09 14.42
CA ARG A 227 -4.61 23.19 13.46
C ARG A 227 -4.77 22.68 12.04
N TYR A 228 -3.96 21.67 11.68
CA TYR A 228 -4.07 21.01 10.40
C TYR A 228 -5.47 20.40 10.22
N LEU A 229 -5.95 19.62 11.19
CA LEU A 229 -7.29 19.01 11.13
C LEU A 229 -8.40 20.06 11.11
N SER A 230 -8.29 21.14 11.89
CA SER A 230 -9.25 22.26 11.86
C SER A 230 -9.35 22.87 10.44
N ILE A 231 -8.22 22.99 9.72
CA ILE A 231 -8.22 23.45 8.33
C ILE A 231 -8.87 22.43 7.41
N VAL A 232 -8.48 21.14 7.53
CA VAL A 232 -9.04 20.04 6.74
C VAL A 232 -10.55 19.97 6.85
N GLU A 233 -11.09 20.09 8.07
CA GLU A 233 -12.53 20.09 8.34
C GLU A 233 -13.24 21.30 7.76
N ARG A 234 -12.72 22.51 8.02
CA ARG A 234 -13.29 23.75 7.50
C ARG A 234 -13.33 23.79 5.97
N GLU A 235 -12.27 23.26 5.32
CA GLU A 235 -12.14 23.21 3.87
C GLU A 235 -12.86 21.99 3.26
N GLY A 236 -13.35 21.08 4.10
CA GLY A 236 -14.07 19.87 3.71
C GLY A 236 -13.20 18.90 2.88
N LEU A 237 -11.91 18.79 3.22
CA LEU A 237 -11.00 17.88 2.53
C LEU A 237 -11.19 16.45 2.99
N GLU A 238 -11.26 15.54 2.04
CA GLU A 238 -11.35 14.10 2.27
C GLU A 238 -9.98 13.43 2.17
N ILE A 239 -9.13 13.97 1.28
CA ILE A 239 -7.74 13.55 1.09
C ILE A 239 -6.88 14.81 1.09
N SER A 240 -5.84 14.83 1.90
CA SER A 240 -4.99 15.99 2.03
C SER A 240 -3.54 15.60 2.35
N GLN A 241 -2.65 16.57 2.25
CA GLN A 241 -1.30 16.49 2.79
C GLN A 241 -0.85 17.87 3.28
N PRO A 242 0.10 17.95 4.23
CA PRO A 242 0.81 19.20 4.49
C PRO A 242 1.68 19.58 3.29
N ALA A 243 1.81 20.89 3.05
CA ALA A 243 2.70 21.38 2.01
C ALA A 243 4.18 21.15 2.35
N LEU A 244 5.01 21.07 1.35
CA LEU A 244 6.47 21.00 1.52
C LEU A 244 7.09 22.40 1.51
N ASP A 245 8.02 22.65 2.43
CA ASP A 245 8.85 23.85 2.38
C ASP A 245 9.77 23.78 1.15
N PRO A 246 9.57 24.63 0.13
CA PRO A 246 10.34 24.55 -1.11
C PRO A 246 11.81 24.99 -0.95
N ALA A 247 12.17 25.63 0.17
CA ALA A 247 13.55 26.02 0.43
C ALA A 247 14.39 24.89 1.06
N LYS A 248 13.72 23.91 1.69
CA LYS A 248 14.39 22.85 2.46
C LYS A 248 14.09 21.45 1.96
N SER A 249 13.00 21.24 1.21
CA SER A 249 12.60 19.95 0.70
C SER A 249 12.98 19.76 -0.75
N GLN A 250 13.28 18.52 -1.14
CA GLN A 250 13.34 18.15 -2.54
C GLN A 250 11.90 18.03 -3.08
N ILE A 251 11.52 18.93 -3.98
CA ILE A 251 10.19 18.95 -4.57
C ILE A 251 10.18 18.09 -5.84
N HIS A 252 9.54 16.93 -5.79
CA HIS A 252 9.34 16.05 -6.94
C HIS A 252 8.12 16.47 -7.77
N HIS A 253 7.07 16.94 -7.11
CA HIS A 253 5.81 17.34 -7.72
C HIS A 253 5.45 18.76 -7.30
N GLN A 254 5.35 19.67 -8.26
CA GLN A 254 5.13 21.11 -8.00
C GLN A 254 3.88 21.40 -7.17
N ILE A 255 2.85 20.57 -7.25
CA ILE A 255 1.62 20.73 -6.45
C ILE A 255 1.85 20.55 -4.94
N THR A 256 2.91 19.87 -4.52
CA THR A 256 3.20 19.70 -3.09
C THR A 256 3.94 20.88 -2.48
N ALA A 257 4.51 21.75 -3.31
CA ALA A 257 5.26 22.90 -2.84
C ALA A 257 4.32 23.91 -2.15
N ARG A 258 4.73 24.37 -0.99
CA ARG A 258 4.01 25.38 -0.22
C ARG A 258 3.76 26.65 -1.02
N LEU A 259 2.50 27.06 -1.12
CA LEU A 259 2.10 28.38 -1.57
C LEU A 259 1.91 29.30 -0.37
N ARG A 260 2.50 30.49 -0.42
CA ARG A 260 2.42 31.46 0.71
C ARG A 260 1.11 32.27 0.71
N LYS A 261 0.18 31.95 -0.22
CA LYS A 261 -1.11 32.63 -0.36
C LYS A 261 -2.24 31.68 0.03
N GLY A 262 -2.91 31.95 1.11
CA GLY A 262 -4.04 31.15 1.60
C GLY A 262 -3.64 30.02 2.55
N HIS A 263 -4.63 29.25 2.96
CA HIS A 263 -4.43 28.12 3.88
C HIS A 263 -4.32 26.79 3.17
N VAL A 264 -4.95 26.66 2.01
CA VAL A 264 -5.02 25.41 1.22
C VAL A 264 -4.98 25.75 -0.26
N HIS A 265 -4.24 24.96 -1.02
CA HIS A 265 -4.39 24.94 -2.46
C HIS A 265 -4.78 23.55 -2.94
N ARG A 266 -5.45 23.49 -4.10
CA ARG A 266 -5.99 22.25 -4.69
C ARG A 266 -5.51 22.04 -6.10
N ARG A 267 -4.70 22.98 -6.62
CA ARG A 267 -4.28 23.03 -8.02
C ARG A 267 -2.92 23.65 -8.16
N MET A 268 -2.14 23.11 -9.08
CA MET A 268 -0.99 23.81 -9.62
C MET A 268 -1.24 24.36 -11.01
N TYR A 269 -0.43 25.31 -11.42
CA TYR A 269 -0.40 25.88 -12.76
C TYR A 269 0.97 25.64 -13.39
N LYS A 270 0.98 25.06 -14.60
CA LYS A 270 2.21 24.82 -15.36
C LYS A 270 1.93 25.18 -16.82
N PHE A 271 2.52 26.28 -17.27
CA PHE A 271 2.23 26.83 -18.59
C PHE A 271 3.17 26.32 -19.68
N ASN A 272 4.38 25.89 -19.30
CA ASN A 272 5.43 25.48 -20.23
C ASN A 272 5.84 24.01 -19.99
N GLY A 273 6.29 23.34 -21.06
CA GLY A 273 6.77 21.95 -21.02
C GLY A 273 5.65 20.90 -21.11
N GLY A 274 6.02 19.63 -21.00
CA GLY A 274 5.08 18.51 -21.00
C GLY A 274 4.17 18.51 -19.79
N GLY A 275 2.89 18.10 -19.95
CA GLY A 275 1.91 18.04 -18.86
C GLY A 275 1.47 19.43 -18.39
N LYS A 276 0.95 20.26 -19.30
CA LYS A 276 0.41 21.59 -18.98
C LYS A 276 -0.76 21.52 -18.00
N CYS A 277 -0.74 22.38 -16.98
CA CYS A 277 -1.80 22.53 -15.98
C CYS A 277 -2.45 23.89 -16.11
N SER A 278 -3.73 23.91 -16.45
CA SER A 278 -4.54 25.13 -16.64
C SER A 278 -5.74 25.15 -15.66
N LYS A 279 -6.53 26.21 -15.71
CA LYS A 279 -7.80 26.28 -14.98
C LYS A 279 -8.79 25.17 -15.34
N LYS A 280 -8.71 24.65 -16.57
CA LYS A 280 -9.62 23.60 -17.10
C LYS A 280 -9.15 22.20 -16.72
N SER A 281 -7.90 22.01 -16.30
CA SER A 281 -7.38 20.68 -15.94
C SER A 281 -8.13 20.12 -14.72
N SER A 282 -8.68 18.92 -14.83
CA SER A 282 -9.47 18.23 -13.78
C SER A 282 -8.81 16.94 -13.30
N SER A 283 -7.58 16.65 -13.77
CA SER A 283 -6.88 15.39 -13.56
C SER A 283 -5.53 15.58 -12.86
N PRO A 284 -5.03 14.54 -12.16
CA PRO A 284 -3.67 14.50 -11.66
C PRO A 284 -2.62 14.67 -12.79
N PRO A 285 -1.46 15.25 -12.51
CA PRO A 285 -1.06 15.82 -11.22
C PRO A 285 -1.49 17.30 -11.03
N CYS A 286 -2.33 17.85 -11.91
CA CYS A 286 -2.70 19.26 -11.87
C CYS A 286 -3.64 19.61 -10.72
N THR A 287 -4.49 18.68 -10.34
CA THR A 287 -5.47 18.78 -9.25
C THR A 287 -5.96 17.39 -8.85
N GLY A 288 -6.59 17.27 -7.68
CA GLY A 288 -7.12 15.98 -7.19
C GLY A 288 -6.02 14.98 -6.84
N TRP A 289 -4.86 15.43 -6.43
CA TRP A 289 -3.66 14.65 -6.21
C TRP A 289 -2.93 15.05 -4.93
N VAL A 290 -2.37 14.07 -4.23
CA VAL A 290 -1.43 14.21 -3.11
C VAL A 290 -0.29 13.22 -3.28
N GLU A 291 0.88 13.57 -2.74
CA GLU A 291 2.04 12.70 -2.77
C GLU A 291 1.95 11.62 -1.69
N MET A 292 2.55 10.45 -1.96
CA MET A 292 2.41 9.27 -1.12
C MET A 292 3.23 9.33 0.19
N MET A 293 4.09 10.35 0.39
CA MET A 293 4.94 10.44 1.59
C MET A 293 4.16 10.85 2.86
N ALA A 294 3.20 11.77 2.75
CA ALA A 294 2.50 12.31 3.92
C ALA A 294 0.97 12.48 3.69
N PRO A 295 0.27 11.52 3.11
CA PRO A 295 -1.16 11.63 2.87
C PRO A 295 -1.94 11.53 4.19
N VAL A 296 -3.06 12.24 4.22
CA VAL A 296 -4.06 12.19 5.29
C VAL A 296 -5.42 11.93 4.65
N PHE A 297 -6.10 10.92 5.15
CA PHE A 297 -7.39 10.48 4.64
C PHE A 297 -8.48 10.66 5.68
N SER A 298 -9.66 11.10 5.28
CA SER A 298 -10.86 10.87 6.09
C SER A 298 -11.14 9.37 6.20
N ARG A 299 -11.91 8.95 7.19
CA ARG A 299 -12.35 7.55 7.33
C ARG A 299 -12.98 6.99 6.05
N ALA A 300 -13.84 7.78 5.41
CA ALA A 300 -14.53 7.35 4.20
C ALA A 300 -13.60 7.25 3.00
N ALA A 301 -12.71 8.24 2.82
CA ALA A 301 -11.70 8.21 1.77
C ALA A 301 -10.71 7.05 1.96
N TRP A 302 -10.32 6.75 3.21
CA TRP A 302 -9.46 5.61 3.50
C TRP A 302 -10.13 4.27 3.17
N ARG A 303 -11.39 4.10 3.51
CA ARG A 303 -12.13 2.88 3.17
C ARG A 303 -12.07 2.58 1.67
N CYS A 304 -12.24 3.59 0.83
CA CYS A 304 -12.10 3.45 -0.62
C CYS A 304 -10.64 3.20 -1.03
N ALA A 305 -9.69 4.01 -0.56
CA ALA A 305 -8.27 3.90 -0.93
C ALA A 305 -7.68 2.52 -0.55
N TRP A 306 -8.09 1.96 0.57
CA TRP A 306 -7.65 0.64 1.02
C TRP A 306 -8.01 -0.47 0.01
N HIS A 307 -9.21 -0.43 -0.58
CA HIS A 307 -9.62 -1.37 -1.62
C HIS A 307 -8.82 -1.23 -2.92
N MET A 308 -8.26 -0.06 -3.18
CA MET A 308 -7.38 0.19 -4.33
C MET A 308 -5.99 -0.40 -4.17
N ILE A 309 -5.48 -0.55 -2.94
CA ILE A 309 -4.15 -1.10 -2.66
C ILE A 309 -4.12 -2.57 -3.08
N GLN A 310 -3.15 -2.91 -3.94
CA GLN A 310 -2.94 -4.26 -4.46
C GLN A 310 -1.98 -5.05 -3.54
N ASN A 311 -2.28 -6.33 -3.27
CA ASN A 311 -1.49 -7.15 -2.34
C ASN A 311 -0.07 -7.46 -2.83
N ASP A 312 0.15 -7.47 -4.13
CA ASP A 312 1.40 -7.82 -4.78
C ASP A 312 2.21 -6.63 -5.30
N LEU A 313 1.66 -5.40 -5.19
CA LEU A 313 2.33 -4.17 -5.58
C LEU A 313 2.70 -3.39 -4.32
N ILE A 314 3.84 -3.77 -3.73
CA ILE A 314 4.22 -3.37 -2.38
C ILE A 314 4.73 -1.92 -2.24
N TYR A 315 5.20 -1.32 -3.34
CA TYR A 315 5.59 0.09 -3.36
C TYR A 315 4.43 1.01 -3.70
N ALA A 316 3.36 0.45 -4.28
CA ALA A 316 2.10 1.13 -4.59
C ALA A 316 2.23 2.37 -5.49
N TRP A 317 3.27 2.43 -6.33
CA TRP A 317 3.41 3.51 -7.31
C TRP A 317 2.24 3.51 -8.30
N GLY A 318 1.68 4.68 -8.54
CA GLY A 318 0.51 4.88 -9.39
C GLY A 318 -0.81 5.00 -8.62
N LEU A 319 -0.87 4.61 -7.34
CA LEU A 319 -2.04 4.86 -6.50
C LEU A 319 -2.36 6.36 -6.40
N ASP A 320 -1.34 7.18 -6.23
CA ASP A 320 -1.43 8.64 -6.13
C ASP A 320 -2.23 9.27 -7.26
N MET A 321 -2.08 8.74 -8.49
CA MET A 321 -2.82 9.22 -9.66
C MET A 321 -4.33 8.91 -9.59
N ASN A 322 -4.71 7.92 -8.77
CA ASN A 322 -6.09 7.44 -8.67
C ASN A 322 -6.75 7.70 -7.30
N LEU A 323 -6.01 8.16 -6.30
CA LEU A 323 -6.56 8.47 -4.97
C LEU A 323 -7.76 9.44 -5.04
N GLY A 324 -7.76 10.35 -6.00
CA GLY A 324 -8.84 11.30 -6.21
C GLY A 324 -10.22 10.67 -6.47
N TYR A 325 -10.30 9.41 -6.93
CA TYR A 325 -11.58 8.69 -7.04
C TYR A 325 -12.20 8.39 -5.67
N CYS A 326 -11.37 8.33 -4.63
CA CYS A 326 -11.79 8.09 -3.25
C CYS A 326 -12.16 9.34 -2.45
N ALA A 327 -12.20 10.51 -3.07
CA ALA A 327 -12.37 11.80 -2.39
C ALA A 327 -13.81 12.09 -1.89
N GLN A 328 -14.72 11.13 -1.96
CA GLN A 328 -16.12 11.29 -1.53
C GLN A 328 -16.78 12.55 -2.13
N GLY A 329 -16.66 12.70 -3.44
CA GLY A 329 -17.16 13.81 -4.22
C GLY A 329 -16.16 14.37 -5.22
N ASP A 330 -16.31 15.63 -5.59
CA ASP A 330 -15.46 16.29 -6.59
C ASP A 330 -14.00 16.39 -6.10
N ARG A 331 -13.10 15.59 -6.71
CA ARG A 331 -11.68 15.56 -6.35
C ARG A 331 -10.99 16.92 -6.46
N THR A 332 -11.49 17.82 -7.33
CA THR A 332 -10.90 19.16 -7.47
C THR A 332 -11.19 20.06 -6.29
N LYS A 333 -12.16 19.69 -5.45
CA LYS A 333 -12.56 20.40 -4.23
C LYS A 333 -12.17 19.65 -2.96
N LYS A 334 -12.23 18.31 -2.99
CA LYS A 334 -12.09 17.45 -1.81
C LYS A 334 -10.66 16.95 -1.58
N VAL A 335 -9.76 17.15 -2.55
CA VAL A 335 -8.34 16.84 -2.42
C VAL A 335 -7.55 18.15 -2.39
N GLY A 336 -6.62 18.30 -1.42
CA GLY A 336 -5.87 19.54 -1.30
C GLY A 336 -4.59 19.45 -0.47
N VAL A 337 -3.75 20.44 -0.64
CA VAL A 337 -2.48 20.63 0.09
C VAL A 337 -2.63 21.78 1.05
N VAL A 338 -2.34 21.54 2.33
CA VAL A 338 -2.49 22.52 3.41
C VAL A 338 -1.21 23.34 3.55
N ASP A 339 -1.26 24.60 3.15
CA ASP A 339 -0.12 25.52 3.10
C ASP A 339 0.28 26.10 4.46
N SER A 340 -0.69 26.26 5.35
CA SER A 340 -0.46 26.88 6.67
C SER A 340 0.29 25.95 7.63
N GLU A 341 0.10 24.65 7.49
CA GLU A 341 0.75 23.61 8.27
C GLU A 341 1.63 22.80 7.32
N TYR A 342 2.92 23.08 7.32
CA TYR A 342 3.86 22.54 6.34
C TYR A 342 5.01 21.78 7.00
N ILE A 343 5.63 20.92 6.23
CA ILE A 343 6.71 20.02 6.65
C ILE A 343 7.93 20.16 5.75
N VAL A 344 9.04 19.57 6.18
CA VAL A 344 10.23 19.39 5.34
C VAL A 344 10.43 17.89 5.11
N HIS A 345 10.59 17.50 3.87
CA HIS A 345 10.97 16.13 3.50
C HIS A 345 12.49 16.09 3.34
N THR A 346 13.15 15.33 4.20
CA THR A 346 14.62 15.29 4.26
C THR A 346 15.21 14.33 3.22
N GLY A 347 14.42 13.37 2.74
CA GLY A 347 14.84 12.41 1.73
C GLY A 347 15.94 11.46 2.23
N LEU A 348 15.92 11.11 3.51
CA LEU A 348 16.89 10.20 4.10
C LEU A 348 16.70 8.79 3.51
N PRO A 349 17.79 8.10 3.17
CA PRO A 349 17.69 6.74 2.67
C PRO A 349 17.27 5.78 3.79
N THR A 350 16.07 5.21 3.69
CA THR A 350 15.53 4.20 4.60
C THR A 350 16.15 2.82 4.40
N LEU A 351 16.57 2.52 3.18
CA LEU A 351 17.14 1.24 2.80
C LEU A 351 18.63 1.40 2.45
N GLY A 352 19.50 0.88 3.32
CA GLY A 352 20.92 0.63 2.99
C GLY A 352 21.84 1.84 2.95
N GLY A 353 21.50 2.95 3.59
CA GLY A 353 22.44 4.02 3.86
C GLY A 353 23.25 3.69 5.13
N SER A 354 24.45 3.15 5.03
CA SER A 354 25.38 3.17 6.13
C SER A 354 26.08 4.53 6.15
N ASP A 355 26.05 5.22 7.29
CA ASP A 355 26.81 6.44 7.55
C ASP A 355 28.33 6.15 7.74
N GLU A 356 28.84 5.07 7.18
CA GLU A 356 30.24 4.75 7.25
C GLU A 356 30.99 5.23 6.00
N LYS A 357 31.98 6.02 6.26
CA LYS A 357 32.98 6.66 5.40
C LYS A 357 33.28 5.89 4.10
N MET A 358 33.12 6.61 2.98
CA MET A 358 33.56 6.30 1.62
C MET A 358 34.52 5.09 1.49
N GLY A 359 33.93 3.94 1.22
CA GLY A 359 34.64 2.71 0.89
C GLY A 359 33.65 1.73 0.30
N SER A 360 33.96 0.81 -0.53
CA SER A 360 33.21 -0.17 -1.35
C SER A 360 31.70 -0.44 -1.03
N SER A 361 31.16 0.02 0.09
CA SER A 361 29.77 -0.06 0.51
C SER A 361 28.81 0.83 -0.30
N ASP A 362 29.29 1.93 -0.88
CA ASP A 362 28.45 2.87 -1.62
C ASP A 362 27.89 2.28 -2.92
N LEU A 363 28.63 1.36 -3.54
CA LEU A 363 28.17 0.65 -4.74
C LEU A 363 27.02 -0.31 -4.44
N HIS A 364 27.02 -0.99 -3.29
CA HIS A 364 25.93 -1.88 -2.89
C HIS A 364 24.67 -1.10 -2.50
N ALA A 365 24.80 -0.01 -1.77
CA ALA A 365 23.69 0.87 -1.40
C ALA A 365 23.07 1.56 -2.62
N ALA A 366 23.92 2.03 -3.56
CA ALA A 366 23.46 2.59 -4.83
C ALA A 366 22.76 1.54 -5.69
N ASN A 367 23.26 0.32 -5.76
CA ASN A 367 22.64 -0.78 -6.48
C ASN A 367 21.29 -1.18 -5.85
N HIS A 368 21.19 -1.17 -4.53
CA HIS A 368 19.93 -1.50 -3.83
C HIS A 368 18.86 -0.44 -4.08
N ARG A 369 19.18 0.85 -3.98
CA ARG A 369 18.26 1.95 -4.31
C ARG A 369 17.80 1.91 -5.77
N PHE A 370 18.74 1.61 -6.68
CA PHE A 370 18.41 1.43 -8.09
C PHE A 370 17.45 0.26 -8.30
N ALA A 371 17.66 -0.87 -7.64
CA ALA A 371 16.78 -2.04 -7.71
C ALA A 371 15.37 -1.73 -7.17
N VAL A 372 15.25 -1.05 -6.03
CA VAL A 372 13.98 -0.60 -5.47
C VAL A 372 13.26 0.33 -6.44
N ARG A 373 13.95 1.35 -6.97
CA ARG A 373 13.38 2.31 -7.91
C ARG A 373 12.91 1.63 -9.21
N ARG A 374 13.73 0.72 -9.74
CA ARG A 374 13.34 -0.09 -10.91
C ARG A 374 12.09 -0.91 -10.64
N ARG A 375 12.00 -1.57 -9.49
CA ARG A 375 10.82 -2.33 -9.08
C ARG A 375 9.58 -1.44 -8.98
N SER A 376 9.72 -0.26 -8.38
CA SER A 376 8.61 0.69 -8.26
C SER A 376 8.06 1.13 -9.63
N TYR A 377 8.92 1.33 -10.64
CA TYR A 377 8.47 1.62 -12.01
C TYR A 377 7.75 0.43 -12.65
N VAL A 378 8.21 -0.79 -12.43
CA VAL A 378 7.53 -2.00 -12.91
C VAL A 378 6.15 -2.12 -12.27
N GLU A 379 6.05 -1.89 -10.96
CA GLU A 379 4.77 -1.93 -10.25
C GLU A 379 3.81 -0.83 -10.72
N LEU A 380 4.30 0.38 -10.99
CA LEU A 380 3.53 1.47 -11.59
C LEU A 380 2.89 1.03 -12.92
N GLU A 381 3.66 0.40 -13.80
CA GLU A 381 3.15 -0.05 -15.11
C GLU A 381 2.12 -1.17 -14.95
N ILE A 382 2.37 -2.13 -14.05
CA ILE A 382 1.41 -3.19 -13.73
C ILE A 382 0.11 -2.59 -13.20
N PHE A 383 0.18 -1.62 -12.28
CA PHE A 383 -1.01 -0.98 -11.72
C PHE A 383 -1.81 -0.22 -12.78
N ARG A 384 -1.15 0.54 -13.64
CA ARG A 384 -1.79 1.24 -14.77
C ARG A 384 -2.53 0.29 -15.70
N ASN A 385 -1.88 -0.81 -16.07
CA ASN A 385 -2.49 -1.81 -16.95
C ASN A 385 -3.71 -2.48 -16.29
N ARG A 386 -3.62 -2.79 -14.99
CA ARG A 386 -4.78 -3.30 -14.21
C ARG A 386 -5.92 -2.31 -14.16
N TRP A 387 -5.62 -1.04 -13.93
CA TRP A 387 -6.61 0.03 -13.89
C TRP A 387 -7.33 0.17 -15.22
N GLN A 388 -6.58 0.28 -16.32
CA GLN A 388 -7.15 0.40 -17.66
C GLN A 388 -8.01 -0.82 -18.04
N LYS A 389 -7.51 -2.02 -17.74
CA LYS A 389 -8.26 -3.26 -17.97
C LYS A 389 -9.56 -3.28 -17.15
N ALA A 390 -9.50 -2.94 -15.87
CA ALA A 390 -10.66 -2.91 -15.00
C ALA A 390 -11.72 -1.91 -15.47
N MET A 391 -11.30 -0.72 -15.93
CA MET A 391 -12.21 0.27 -16.53
C MET A 391 -12.87 -0.25 -17.82
N ALA A 392 -12.12 -0.94 -18.67
CA ALA A 392 -12.64 -1.45 -19.95
C ALA A 392 -13.62 -2.63 -19.75
N GLU A 393 -13.39 -3.45 -18.74
CA GLU A 393 -14.20 -4.64 -18.45
C GLU A 393 -15.46 -4.34 -17.61
N ASP A 394 -15.45 -3.30 -16.80
CA ASP A 394 -16.59 -2.92 -15.96
C ASP A 394 -17.55 -2.00 -16.69
N LYS A 395 -18.49 -2.61 -17.42
CA LYS A 395 -19.53 -1.88 -18.20
C LYS A 395 -20.48 -1.06 -17.32
N CYS A 396 -20.54 -1.31 -16.04
CA CYS A 396 -21.40 -0.59 -15.09
C CYS A 396 -20.67 0.56 -14.40
N TRP A 397 -19.35 0.60 -14.46
CA TRP A 397 -18.56 1.67 -13.90
C TRP A 397 -18.51 2.87 -14.86
N THR A 398 -18.78 4.04 -14.35
CA THR A 398 -18.69 5.29 -15.11
C THR A 398 -17.51 6.11 -14.59
N ASN A 399 -16.62 6.52 -15.50
CA ASN A 399 -15.53 7.41 -15.14
C ASN A 399 -16.09 8.79 -14.76
N SER A 400 -16.04 9.12 -13.48
CA SER A 400 -16.45 10.43 -12.96
C SER A 400 -15.55 11.57 -13.44
N TYR A 401 -14.40 11.27 -14.04
CA TYR A 401 -13.37 12.22 -14.46
C TYR A 401 -12.82 11.85 -15.84
N PRO A 402 -13.63 11.91 -16.90
CA PRO A 402 -13.15 11.64 -18.24
C PRO A 402 -12.06 12.64 -18.63
N GLU A 403 -11.01 12.17 -19.28
CA GLU A 403 -9.98 13.04 -19.85
C GLU A 403 -10.59 13.79 -21.05
N HIS A 404 -10.44 15.09 -21.05
CA HIS A 404 -10.87 15.98 -22.14
C HIS A 404 -9.71 16.28 -23.07
#